data_7f744e1e37058332ebf193a5132c8818
#
_entry.id   7f744e1e37058332ebf193a5132c8818
#
_cell.length_a   1.000
_cell.length_b   1.000
_cell.length_c   1.000
_cell.angle_alpha   90.00
_cell.angle_beta   90.00
_cell.angle_gamma   90.00
#
_symmetry.space_group_name_H-M   'P 1'
#
loop_
_entity.id
_entity.type
_entity.pdbx_description
1 polymer ?
#
loop_
_entity_poly.entity_id
_entity_poly.type
_entity_poly.pdbx_seq_one_letter_code
_entity_poly.pdbx_strand_id
1 'polypeptide(L)'
;MPELPEVTTTVSGLQKVLPGMTISGLWTDLAKKDQAIKQFKRTIKDEKFFLNFKKKVIGQKIIKVSRRAKNILIDISGEYTILIHLKMTGHLLFGDYYKEKETGKWLPRGNKALADPFNRFVHLVFTLEDKKKNKKFLVFSDARKFGKVTLFRSKEISLIKDLKDLGPEPLEESFTFKVFKDRLALKPRGKIKTVLMNQNIIAGIGNIYSDEMLWQSGINPNSICAKIPDRKLKLLWEAMRQILSKSIILGGDSTSDYRNIKGEKGNFQKHH
;
A
#
# COMPACT_ATOMS: atom_id res chain seq x y z
N MET A 1 -2.52 3.25 9.61
CA MET A 1 -2.81 2.50 8.36
C MET A 1 -2.10 3.21 7.23
N PRO A 2 -1.24 2.55 6.46
CA PRO A 2 -0.60 3.18 5.30
C PRO A 2 -1.65 3.73 4.32
N GLU A 3 -1.53 5.02 4.01
CA GLU A 3 -2.37 5.74 3.05
C GLU A 3 -1.55 6.05 1.79
N LEU A 4 -2.01 6.96 0.94
CA LEU A 4 -1.35 7.28 -0.33
C LEU A 4 0.14 7.65 -0.17
N PRO A 5 0.57 8.51 0.78
CA PRO A 5 1.98 8.86 0.93
C PRO A 5 2.86 7.67 1.31
N GLU A 6 2.45 6.85 2.29
CA GLU A 6 3.22 5.68 2.74
C GLU A 6 3.34 4.64 1.62
N VAL A 7 2.25 4.40 0.89
CA VAL A 7 2.26 3.47 -0.23
C VAL A 7 3.12 4.00 -1.38
N THR A 8 3.09 5.32 -1.65
CA THR A 8 3.95 5.97 -2.65
C THR A 8 5.43 5.83 -2.26
N THR A 9 5.78 6.12 -1.01
CA THR A 9 7.15 5.97 -0.49
C THR A 9 7.64 4.52 -0.63
N THR A 10 6.79 3.55 -0.25
CA THR A 10 7.10 2.12 -0.41
C THR A 10 7.34 1.77 -1.88
N VAL A 11 6.44 2.18 -2.78
CA VAL A 11 6.56 1.91 -4.22
C VAL A 11 7.81 2.56 -4.81
N SER A 12 8.09 3.82 -4.47
CA SER A 12 9.30 4.53 -4.94
C SER A 12 10.59 3.84 -4.48
N GLY A 13 10.61 3.28 -3.28
CA GLY A 13 11.71 2.46 -2.81
C GLY A 13 11.84 1.15 -3.59
N LEU A 14 10.73 0.42 -3.78
CA LEU A 14 10.69 -0.86 -4.51
C LEU A 14 11.06 -0.72 -5.98
N GLN A 15 10.68 0.38 -6.64
CA GLN A 15 11.04 0.67 -8.03
C GLN A 15 12.56 0.72 -8.26
N LYS A 16 13.31 1.09 -7.23
CA LYS A 16 14.79 1.17 -7.32
C LYS A 16 15.49 -0.18 -7.18
N VAL A 17 14.82 -1.17 -6.57
CA VAL A 17 15.49 -2.42 -6.16
C VAL A 17 14.89 -3.69 -6.76
N LEU A 18 13.60 -3.70 -7.14
CA LEU A 18 12.94 -4.92 -7.62
C LEU A 18 13.04 -5.18 -9.12
N PRO A 19 12.96 -4.18 -10.02
CA PRO A 19 12.95 -4.45 -11.46
C PRO A 19 14.20 -5.22 -11.90
N GLY A 20 13.97 -6.30 -12.65
CA GLY A 20 15.04 -7.17 -13.14
C GLY A 20 15.39 -8.34 -12.20
N MET A 21 14.93 -8.35 -10.96
CA MET A 21 15.11 -9.50 -10.05
C MET A 21 14.15 -10.64 -10.42
N THR A 22 14.59 -11.87 -10.22
CA THR A 22 13.79 -13.09 -10.42
C THR A 22 13.30 -13.60 -9.06
N ILE A 23 12.04 -14.00 -8.97
CA ILE A 23 11.46 -14.61 -7.78
C ILE A 23 11.87 -16.09 -7.76
N SER A 24 12.83 -16.45 -6.91
CA SER A 24 13.34 -17.83 -6.81
C SER A 24 12.68 -18.65 -5.69
N GLY A 25 11.98 -18.00 -4.76
CA GLY A 25 11.32 -18.70 -3.67
C GLY A 25 10.21 -17.90 -3.03
N LEU A 26 9.34 -18.60 -2.30
CA LEU A 26 8.19 -18.00 -1.63
C LEU A 26 7.85 -18.78 -0.35
N TRP A 27 7.64 -18.06 0.74
CA TRP A 27 7.22 -18.61 2.03
C TRP A 27 6.12 -17.76 2.65
N THR A 28 5.16 -18.38 3.33
CA THR A 28 4.17 -17.71 4.19
C THR A 28 3.70 -18.63 5.32
N ASP A 29 3.35 -18.06 6.45
CA ASP A 29 2.66 -18.72 7.56
C ASP A 29 1.14 -18.39 7.58
N LEU A 30 0.65 -17.62 6.61
CA LEU A 30 -0.74 -17.16 6.55
C LEU A 30 -1.66 -18.16 5.86
N ALA A 31 -1.12 -19.05 5.04
CA ALA A 31 -1.93 -20.00 4.25
C ALA A 31 -2.58 -21.05 5.18
N LYS A 32 -3.90 -21.14 5.12
CA LYS A 32 -4.71 -22.10 5.91
C LYS A 32 -5.50 -23.00 5.00
N LYS A 33 -5.57 -24.29 5.35
CA LYS A 33 -6.53 -25.23 4.80
C LYS A 33 -7.94 -24.74 5.16
N ASP A 34 -8.89 -25.02 4.26
CA ASP A 34 -10.32 -24.74 4.47
C ASP A 34 -10.60 -23.32 5.00
N GLN A 35 -10.04 -22.32 4.31
CA GLN A 35 -10.22 -20.91 4.68
C GLN A 35 -11.73 -20.56 4.72
N ALA A 36 -12.29 -20.47 5.92
CA ALA A 36 -13.71 -20.17 6.15
C ALA A 36 -14.05 -18.72 5.82
N ILE A 37 -13.11 -17.79 6.00
CA ILE A 37 -13.34 -16.35 5.81
C ILE A 37 -13.39 -16.03 4.32
N LYS A 38 -14.58 -15.77 3.78
CA LYS A 38 -14.84 -15.50 2.36
C LYS A 38 -13.93 -14.42 1.75
N GLN A 39 -13.62 -13.35 2.49
CA GLN A 39 -12.75 -12.26 2.02
C GLN A 39 -11.28 -12.68 1.85
N PHE A 40 -10.83 -13.79 2.43
CA PHE A 40 -9.47 -14.29 2.30
C PHE A 40 -9.32 -15.32 1.18
N LYS A 41 -10.41 -15.85 0.65
CA LYS A 41 -10.41 -16.63 -0.59
C LYS A 41 -9.83 -15.74 -1.70
N ARG A 42 -9.05 -16.33 -2.60
CA ARG A 42 -8.29 -15.62 -3.65
C ARG A 42 -7.18 -14.70 -3.12
N THR A 43 -6.67 -15.00 -1.93
CA THR A 43 -5.46 -14.38 -1.37
C THR A 43 -4.50 -15.47 -0.90
N ILE A 44 -3.24 -15.11 -0.61
CA ILE A 44 -2.24 -16.04 -0.06
C ILE A 44 -2.63 -16.67 1.29
N LYS A 45 -3.72 -16.24 1.91
CA LYS A 45 -4.26 -16.82 3.16
C LYS A 45 -5.07 -18.09 2.94
N ASP A 46 -5.48 -18.35 1.72
CA ASP A 46 -6.09 -19.61 1.28
C ASP A 46 -5.00 -20.52 0.72
N GLU A 47 -4.89 -21.74 1.23
CA GLU A 47 -3.80 -22.67 0.87
C GLU A 47 -3.84 -23.04 -0.62
N LYS A 48 -5.01 -23.35 -1.16
CA LYS A 48 -5.16 -23.71 -2.58
C LYS A 48 -4.74 -22.55 -3.48
N PHE A 49 -5.17 -21.35 -3.10
CA PHE A 49 -4.75 -20.15 -3.81
C PHE A 49 -3.23 -19.95 -3.71
N PHE A 50 -2.65 -20.09 -2.52
CA PHE A 50 -1.22 -19.91 -2.30
C PHE A 50 -0.37 -20.89 -3.10
N LEU A 51 -0.75 -22.14 -3.17
CA LEU A 51 -0.05 -23.16 -3.98
C LEU A 51 -0.08 -22.79 -5.46
N ASN A 52 -1.22 -22.35 -5.98
CA ASN A 52 -1.33 -21.88 -7.36
C ASN A 52 -0.54 -20.56 -7.59
N PHE A 53 -0.62 -19.62 -6.66
CA PHE A 53 0.17 -18.39 -6.65
C PHE A 53 1.66 -18.71 -6.75
N LYS A 54 2.17 -19.60 -5.90
CA LYS A 54 3.56 -20.03 -5.86
C LYS A 54 4.01 -20.62 -7.21
N LYS A 55 3.20 -21.49 -7.83
CA LYS A 55 3.49 -22.09 -9.15
C LYS A 55 3.61 -21.04 -10.26
N LYS A 56 2.78 -19.97 -10.20
CA LYS A 56 2.76 -18.92 -11.23
C LYS A 56 3.84 -17.86 -11.04
N VAL A 57 4.32 -17.67 -9.82
CA VAL A 57 5.20 -16.54 -9.46
C VAL A 57 6.67 -16.96 -9.40
N ILE A 58 6.98 -18.18 -8.98
CA ILE A 58 8.37 -18.68 -8.96
C ILE A 58 8.90 -18.79 -10.38
N GLY A 59 10.14 -18.35 -10.58
CA GLY A 59 10.83 -18.27 -11.85
C GLY A 59 10.52 -16.99 -12.65
N GLN A 60 9.52 -16.21 -12.23
CA GLN A 60 9.16 -14.98 -12.94
C GLN A 60 10.08 -13.82 -12.57
N LYS A 61 10.37 -12.98 -13.57
CA LYS A 61 11.14 -11.74 -13.41
C LYS A 61 10.21 -10.58 -13.07
N ILE A 62 10.58 -9.76 -12.12
CA ILE A 62 9.86 -8.51 -11.81
C ILE A 62 10.17 -7.49 -12.89
N ILE A 63 9.12 -6.99 -13.55
CA ILE A 63 9.21 -6.04 -14.65
C ILE A 63 9.05 -4.62 -14.18
N LYS A 64 8.00 -4.36 -13.38
CA LYS A 64 7.63 -3.01 -12.94
C LYS A 64 6.96 -3.05 -11.58
N VAL A 65 7.12 -1.97 -10.82
CA VAL A 65 6.34 -1.72 -9.60
C VAL A 65 5.59 -0.40 -9.79
N SER A 66 4.31 -0.38 -9.45
CA SER A 66 3.48 0.81 -9.56
C SER A 66 2.48 0.89 -8.39
N ARG A 67 1.78 2.02 -8.29
CA ARG A 67 0.75 2.26 -7.28
C ARG A 67 -0.59 2.60 -7.95
N ARG A 68 -1.67 2.12 -7.34
CA ARG A 68 -3.01 2.64 -7.59
C ARG A 68 -3.74 2.79 -6.26
N ALA A 69 -4.09 4.01 -5.86
CA ALA A 69 -4.62 4.32 -4.52
C ALA A 69 -3.70 3.79 -3.41
N LYS A 70 -4.19 2.94 -2.55
CA LYS A 70 -3.44 2.27 -1.46
C LYS A 70 -2.96 0.86 -1.85
N ASN A 71 -2.97 0.52 -3.15
CA ASN A 71 -2.52 -0.76 -3.66
C ASN A 71 -1.14 -0.64 -4.32
N ILE A 72 -0.26 -1.59 -4.01
CA ILE A 72 1.03 -1.81 -4.67
C ILE A 72 0.80 -2.86 -5.75
N LEU A 73 1.27 -2.60 -6.96
CA LEU A 73 1.18 -3.48 -8.10
C LEU A 73 2.59 -3.85 -8.54
N ILE A 74 2.88 -5.15 -8.59
CA ILE A 74 4.17 -5.69 -9.05
C ILE A 74 3.89 -6.53 -10.28
N ASP A 75 4.24 -6.00 -11.45
CA ASP A 75 4.12 -6.70 -12.71
C ASP A 75 5.28 -7.66 -12.88
N ILE A 76 4.99 -8.90 -13.21
CA ILE A 76 5.97 -9.97 -13.42
C ILE A 76 5.89 -10.51 -14.84
N SER A 77 6.96 -11.14 -15.32
CA SER A 77 6.92 -11.90 -16.56
C SER A 77 5.83 -12.97 -16.53
N GLY A 78 5.34 -13.44 -17.66
CA GLY A 78 4.21 -14.36 -17.72
C GLY A 78 2.83 -13.69 -17.57
N GLU A 79 2.76 -12.37 -17.77
CA GLU A 79 1.52 -11.59 -17.86
C GLU A 79 0.67 -11.59 -16.56
N TYR A 80 1.31 -11.63 -15.41
CA TYR A 80 0.64 -11.53 -14.11
C TYR A 80 1.07 -10.28 -13.35
N THR A 81 0.13 -9.77 -12.54
CA THR A 81 0.37 -8.70 -11.59
C THR A 81 0.06 -9.18 -10.17
N ILE A 82 1.04 -9.02 -9.27
CA ILE A 82 0.85 -9.24 -7.83
C ILE A 82 0.29 -7.93 -7.26
N LEU A 83 -0.85 -7.99 -6.58
CA LEU A 83 -1.44 -6.87 -5.86
C LEU A 83 -1.23 -7.05 -4.37
N ILE A 84 -0.65 -6.03 -3.74
CA ILE A 84 -0.45 -5.97 -2.28
C ILE A 84 -1.17 -4.75 -1.74
N HIS A 85 -2.09 -4.98 -0.78
CA HIS A 85 -2.70 -3.92 0.02
C HIS A 85 -2.25 -4.07 1.48
N LEU A 86 -1.55 -3.07 2.00
CA LEU A 86 -0.91 -3.11 3.32
C LEU A 86 -1.91 -3.15 4.48
N LYS A 87 -3.14 -2.69 4.28
CA LYS A 87 -4.20 -2.58 5.29
C LYS A 87 -3.78 -1.73 6.49
N MET A 88 -3.86 -2.26 7.73
CA MET A 88 -3.70 -1.45 8.94
C MET A 88 -2.24 -1.32 9.39
N THR A 89 -1.52 -2.43 9.46
CA THR A 89 -0.17 -2.53 10.07
C THR A 89 0.85 -3.14 9.11
N GLY A 90 0.44 -3.49 7.90
CA GLY A 90 1.33 -4.09 6.91
C GLY A 90 2.34 -3.10 6.35
N HIS A 91 3.57 -3.57 6.15
CA HIS A 91 4.62 -2.86 5.41
C HIS A 91 5.57 -3.86 4.74
N LEU A 92 6.26 -3.40 3.70
CA LEU A 92 7.21 -4.20 2.95
C LEU A 92 8.64 -3.79 3.29
N LEU A 93 9.50 -4.78 3.48
CA LEU A 93 10.90 -4.61 3.82
C LEU A 93 11.75 -5.30 2.77
N PHE A 94 12.87 -4.70 2.40
CA PHE A 94 13.80 -5.27 1.43
C PHE A 94 15.21 -5.32 2.01
N GLY A 95 15.84 -6.49 1.97
CA GLY A 95 17.20 -6.65 2.50
C GLY A 95 17.66 -8.10 2.58
N ASP A 96 18.66 -8.32 3.42
CA ASP A 96 19.18 -9.63 3.73
C ASP A 96 18.45 -10.23 4.92
N TYR A 97 17.94 -11.45 4.74
CA TYR A 97 17.23 -12.19 5.77
C TYR A 97 17.70 -13.63 5.81
N TYR A 98 17.49 -14.27 6.94
CA TYR A 98 17.67 -15.72 7.09
C TYR A 98 16.52 -16.30 7.92
N LYS A 99 16.25 -17.57 7.69
CA LYS A 99 15.30 -18.32 8.51
C LYS A 99 16.07 -19.01 9.63
N GLU A 100 15.77 -18.62 10.85
CA GLU A 100 16.37 -19.22 12.05
C GLU A 100 15.89 -20.67 12.21
N LYS A 101 16.81 -21.59 12.44
CA LYS A 101 16.50 -23.04 12.47
C LYS A 101 15.64 -23.42 13.66
N GLU A 102 15.93 -22.87 14.83
CA GLU A 102 15.28 -23.23 16.11
C GLU A 102 13.84 -22.72 16.18
N THR A 103 13.61 -21.47 15.84
CA THR A 103 12.29 -20.83 15.96
C THR A 103 11.47 -20.83 14.66
N GLY A 104 12.14 -21.11 13.54
CA GLY A 104 11.53 -21.00 12.19
C GLY A 104 11.21 -19.58 11.76
N LYS A 105 11.62 -18.56 12.52
CA LYS A 105 11.37 -17.15 12.23
C LYS A 105 12.32 -16.61 11.17
N TRP A 106 11.84 -15.65 10.41
CA TRP A 106 12.66 -14.87 9.49
C TRP A 106 13.23 -13.66 10.21
N LEU A 107 14.56 -13.52 10.24
CA LEU A 107 15.28 -12.45 10.92
C LEU A 107 16.15 -11.69 9.92
N PRO A 108 16.26 -10.35 10.05
CA PRO A 108 17.15 -9.56 9.21
C PRO A 108 18.62 -9.79 9.54
N ARG A 109 19.49 -9.63 8.54
CA ARG A 109 20.94 -9.69 8.68
C ARG A 109 21.57 -8.33 8.38
N GLY A 110 22.40 -7.84 9.26
CA GLY A 110 23.31 -6.71 9.02
C GLY A 110 22.72 -5.29 9.13
N ASN A 111 21.45 -5.08 8.81
CA ASN A 111 20.83 -3.75 8.88
C ASN A 111 19.99 -3.59 10.16
N LYS A 112 20.45 -2.71 11.07
CA LYS A 112 19.75 -2.43 12.35
C LYS A 112 18.33 -1.89 12.18
N ALA A 113 18.06 -1.10 11.14
CA ALA A 113 16.73 -0.55 10.91
C ALA A 113 15.71 -1.65 10.56
N LEU A 114 16.12 -2.71 9.85
CA LEU A 114 15.26 -3.85 9.59
C LEU A 114 14.89 -4.63 10.86
N ALA A 115 15.68 -4.50 11.92
CA ALA A 115 15.44 -5.13 13.23
C ALA A 115 14.54 -4.28 14.16
N ASP A 116 13.98 -3.16 13.69
CA ASP A 116 12.98 -2.38 14.44
C ASP A 116 11.85 -3.29 14.94
N PRO A 117 11.37 -3.15 16.19
CA PRO A 117 10.35 -4.03 16.77
C PRO A 117 9.06 -4.15 15.94
N PHE A 118 8.69 -3.13 15.17
CA PHE A 118 7.53 -3.17 14.28
C PHE A 118 7.76 -4.02 13.03
N ASN A 119 9.02 -4.32 12.66
CA ASN A 119 9.38 -5.13 11.49
C ASN A 119 9.35 -6.64 11.74
N ARG A 120 9.20 -7.09 13.00
CA ARG A 120 9.32 -8.49 13.41
C ARG A 120 8.18 -9.43 13.00
N PHE A 121 7.04 -8.89 12.57
CA PHE A 121 5.83 -9.66 12.28
C PHE A 121 5.83 -10.19 10.83
N VAL A 122 6.83 -10.97 10.49
CA VAL A 122 7.05 -11.49 9.14
C VAL A 122 6.06 -12.62 8.81
N HIS A 123 5.29 -12.44 7.74
CA HIS A 123 4.25 -13.38 7.32
C HIS A 123 4.32 -13.81 5.87
N LEU A 124 5.07 -13.10 5.03
CA LEU A 124 5.34 -13.51 3.66
C LEU A 124 6.76 -13.11 3.29
N VAL A 125 7.47 -13.99 2.63
CA VAL A 125 8.84 -13.75 2.16
C VAL A 125 8.94 -14.18 0.70
N PHE A 126 9.34 -13.25 -0.15
CA PHE A 126 9.82 -13.54 -1.51
C PHE A 126 11.34 -13.65 -1.47
N THR A 127 11.89 -14.77 -1.87
CA THR A 127 13.32 -14.89 -2.18
C THR A 127 13.54 -14.40 -3.59
N LEU A 128 14.43 -13.44 -3.76
CA LEU A 128 14.72 -12.78 -5.01
C LEU A 128 16.18 -13.02 -5.39
N GLU A 129 16.44 -13.18 -6.67
CA GLU A 129 17.80 -13.32 -7.21
C GLU A 129 18.06 -12.25 -8.27
N ASP A 130 19.22 -11.63 -8.20
CA ASP A 130 19.70 -10.72 -9.25
C ASP A 130 20.32 -11.54 -10.42
N LYS A 131 20.83 -10.83 -11.45
CA LYS A 131 21.49 -11.45 -12.59
C LYS A 131 22.77 -12.24 -12.23
N LYS A 132 23.40 -11.90 -11.08
CA LYS A 132 24.59 -12.57 -10.56
C LYS A 132 24.26 -13.69 -9.56
N LYS A 133 22.96 -14.03 -9.40
CA LYS A 133 22.46 -15.02 -8.44
C LYS A 133 22.63 -14.62 -6.96
N ASN A 134 22.92 -13.36 -6.66
CA ASN A 134 22.88 -12.88 -5.29
C ASN A 134 21.44 -12.86 -4.79
N LYS A 135 21.23 -13.38 -3.59
CA LYS A 135 19.91 -13.46 -2.97
C LYS A 135 19.60 -12.20 -2.17
N LYS A 136 18.38 -11.69 -2.33
CA LYS A 136 17.75 -10.68 -1.50
C LYS A 136 16.33 -11.12 -1.15
N PHE A 137 15.72 -10.44 -0.20
CA PHE A 137 14.40 -10.81 0.29
C PHE A 137 13.48 -9.60 0.29
N LEU A 138 12.28 -9.79 -0.27
CA LEU A 138 11.16 -8.88 -0.06
C LEU A 138 10.25 -9.51 0.99
N VAL A 139 10.10 -8.83 2.11
CA VAL A 139 9.42 -9.35 3.30
C VAL A 139 8.18 -8.52 3.57
N PHE A 140 7.07 -9.17 3.86
CA PHE A 140 5.84 -8.54 4.31
C PHE A 140 5.67 -8.77 5.81
N SER A 141 5.76 -7.68 6.58
CA SER A 141 5.50 -7.65 8.01
C SER A 141 4.12 -7.06 8.29
N ASP A 142 3.31 -7.69 9.15
CA ASP A 142 1.95 -7.24 9.44
C ASP A 142 1.45 -7.76 10.80
N ALA A 143 1.56 -6.96 11.84
CA ALA A 143 1.19 -7.36 13.21
C ALA A 143 -0.27 -7.84 13.34
N ARG A 144 -1.19 -7.29 12.54
CA ARG A 144 -2.61 -7.64 12.58
C ARG A 144 -3.04 -8.69 11.58
N LYS A 145 -2.18 -9.09 10.66
CA LYS A 145 -2.45 -10.06 9.60
C LYS A 145 -3.64 -9.70 8.69
N PHE A 146 -3.96 -8.41 8.52
CA PHE A 146 -5.07 -7.97 7.68
C PHE A 146 -4.63 -7.70 6.24
N GLY A 147 -3.35 -7.56 5.99
CA GLY A 147 -2.78 -7.33 4.67
C GLY A 147 -3.31 -8.33 3.64
N LYS A 148 -3.44 -7.87 2.42
CA LYS A 148 -3.95 -8.66 1.30
C LYS A 148 -2.86 -8.78 0.25
N VAL A 149 -2.58 -10.01 -0.17
CA VAL A 149 -1.74 -10.30 -1.34
C VAL A 149 -2.52 -11.23 -2.25
N THR A 150 -2.62 -10.86 -3.52
CA THR A 150 -3.34 -11.61 -4.54
C THR A 150 -2.63 -11.54 -5.88
N LEU A 151 -3.08 -12.28 -6.86
CA LEU A 151 -2.54 -12.39 -8.21
C LEU A 151 -3.67 -12.36 -9.22
N PHE A 152 -3.46 -11.67 -10.34
CA PHE A 152 -4.38 -11.67 -11.48
C PHE A 152 -3.59 -11.54 -12.78
N ARG A 153 -4.24 -11.83 -13.92
CA ARG A 153 -3.65 -11.56 -15.24
C ARG A 153 -3.61 -10.06 -15.48
N SER A 154 -2.48 -9.53 -15.91
CA SER A 154 -2.28 -8.06 -16.05
C SER A 154 -3.33 -7.41 -16.94
N LYS A 155 -3.81 -8.09 -17.98
CA LYS A 155 -4.89 -7.63 -18.87
C LYS A 155 -6.27 -7.51 -18.17
N GLU A 156 -6.45 -8.14 -17.01
CA GLU A 156 -7.72 -8.13 -16.25
C GLU A 156 -7.77 -7.01 -15.19
N ILE A 157 -6.83 -6.09 -15.19
CA ILE A 157 -6.69 -5.04 -14.15
C ILE A 157 -7.99 -4.23 -13.97
N SER A 158 -8.70 -3.92 -15.05
CA SER A 158 -9.97 -3.19 -15.02
C SER A 158 -11.14 -3.96 -14.39
N LEU A 159 -11.03 -5.28 -14.29
CA LEU A 159 -12.04 -6.16 -13.70
C LEU A 159 -11.80 -6.42 -12.20
N ILE A 160 -10.60 -6.06 -11.70
CA ILE A 160 -10.23 -6.34 -10.32
C ILE A 160 -11.02 -5.45 -9.37
N LYS A 161 -11.81 -6.05 -8.49
CA LYS A 161 -12.68 -5.36 -7.53
C LYS A 161 -11.97 -4.28 -6.70
N ASP A 162 -10.72 -4.54 -6.33
CA ASP A 162 -9.92 -3.59 -5.53
C ASP A 162 -9.48 -2.35 -6.32
N LEU A 163 -9.62 -2.34 -7.64
CA LEU A 163 -9.09 -1.31 -8.53
C LEU A 163 -10.17 -0.64 -9.39
N LYS A 164 -11.18 -1.39 -9.86
CA LYS A 164 -12.15 -0.94 -10.87
C LYS A 164 -13.00 0.27 -10.46
N ASP A 165 -13.35 0.34 -9.17
CA ASP A 165 -14.27 1.36 -8.66
C ASP A 165 -13.54 2.53 -7.98
N LEU A 166 -12.20 2.58 -8.07
CA LEU A 166 -11.41 3.63 -7.43
C LEU A 166 -11.61 4.98 -8.12
N GLY A 167 -11.82 6.01 -7.31
CA GLY A 167 -11.86 7.40 -7.75
C GLY A 167 -10.52 7.87 -8.33
N PRO A 168 -10.44 9.12 -8.83
CA PRO A 168 -9.21 9.69 -9.35
C PRO A 168 -8.12 9.83 -8.29
N GLU A 169 -6.87 9.86 -8.74
CA GLU A 169 -5.69 10.10 -7.91
C GLU A 169 -5.58 11.61 -7.60
N PRO A 170 -5.49 12.01 -6.33
CA PRO A 170 -5.58 13.42 -5.94
C PRO A 170 -4.37 14.27 -6.33
N LEU A 171 -3.25 13.65 -6.68
CA LEU A 171 -2.02 14.35 -7.06
C LEU A 171 -1.77 14.42 -8.57
N GLU A 172 -2.58 13.73 -9.39
CA GLU A 172 -2.47 13.84 -10.84
C GLU A 172 -2.89 15.24 -11.32
N GLU A 173 -2.30 15.69 -12.43
CA GLU A 173 -2.62 17.00 -13.03
C GLU A 173 -4.07 17.07 -13.47
N SER A 174 -4.61 15.97 -13.97
CA SER A 174 -6.02 15.82 -14.34
C SER A 174 -7.00 16.02 -13.19
N PHE A 175 -6.54 15.91 -11.92
CA PHE A 175 -7.36 16.13 -10.73
C PHE A 175 -7.46 17.63 -10.38
N THR A 176 -8.14 18.37 -11.25
CA THR A 176 -8.37 19.81 -11.09
C THR A 176 -9.38 20.12 -9.98
N PHE A 177 -9.48 21.40 -9.56
CA PHE A 177 -10.50 21.83 -8.60
C PHE A 177 -11.93 21.53 -9.07
N LYS A 178 -12.19 21.66 -10.40
CA LYS A 178 -13.48 21.28 -10.97
C LYS A 178 -13.76 19.80 -10.75
N VAL A 179 -12.81 18.92 -11.08
CA VAL A 179 -12.96 17.47 -10.86
C VAL A 179 -13.19 17.17 -9.38
N PHE A 180 -12.45 17.80 -8.47
CA PHE A 180 -12.64 17.64 -7.02
C PHE A 180 -14.08 17.95 -6.59
N LYS A 181 -14.65 19.09 -7.03
CA LYS A 181 -16.05 19.47 -6.76
C LYS A 181 -17.04 18.45 -7.32
N ASP A 182 -16.86 18.07 -8.58
CA ASP A 182 -17.71 17.09 -9.25
C ASP A 182 -17.73 15.75 -8.50
N ARG A 183 -16.59 15.33 -7.96
CA ARG A 183 -16.47 14.10 -7.14
C ARG A 183 -17.21 14.23 -5.81
N LEU A 184 -17.09 15.35 -5.10
CA LEU A 184 -17.83 15.59 -3.85
C LEU A 184 -19.34 15.65 -4.09
N ALA A 185 -19.79 16.20 -5.22
CA ALA A 185 -21.18 16.28 -5.60
C ALA A 185 -21.87 14.91 -5.78
N LEU A 186 -21.11 13.82 -5.93
CA LEU A 186 -21.66 12.46 -5.92
C LEU A 186 -22.21 12.03 -4.53
N LYS A 187 -21.85 12.77 -3.47
CA LYS A 187 -22.32 12.51 -2.09
C LYS A 187 -22.68 13.84 -1.39
N PRO A 188 -23.66 14.61 -1.92
CA PRO A 188 -23.94 15.98 -1.48
C PRO A 188 -24.39 16.06 -0.01
N ARG A 189 -25.06 15.03 0.50
CA ARG A 189 -25.53 14.94 1.90
C ARG A 189 -24.51 14.25 2.84
N GLY A 190 -23.37 13.83 2.29
CA GLY A 190 -22.31 13.15 3.07
C GLY A 190 -21.54 14.13 3.97
N LYS A 191 -21.06 13.64 5.11
CA LYS A 191 -20.09 14.38 5.94
C LYS A 191 -18.75 14.42 5.21
N ILE A 192 -18.13 15.59 5.13
CA ILE A 192 -16.94 15.82 4.30
C ILE A 192 -15.80 14.84 4.57
N LYS A 193 -15.46 14.57 5.84
CA LYS A 193 -14.42 13.60 6.20
C LYS A 193 -14.72 12.21 5.64
N THR A 194 -15.94 11.72 5.84
CA THR A 194 -16.36 10.40 5.33
C THR A 194 -16.30 10.33 3.80
N VAL A 195 -16.66 11.44 3.13
CA VAL A 195 -16.63 11.51 1.66
C VAL A 195 -15.19 11.54 1.14
N LEU A 196 -14.28 12.29 1.77
CA LEU A 196 -12.85 12.31 1.43
C LEU A 196 -12.20 10.93 1.58
N MET A 197 -12.57 10.17 2.62
CA MET A 197 -12.05 8.82 2.88
C MET A 197 -12.63 7.75 1.95
N ASN A 198 -13.69 8.04 1.21
CA ASN A 198 -14.31 7.10 0.29
C ASN A 198 -13.45 6.91 -0.96
N GLN A 199 -12.85 5.73 -1.09
CA GLN A 199 -11.89 5.42 -2.17
C GLN A 199 -12.53 5.50 -3.57
N ASN A 200 -13.85 5.39 -3.69
CA ASN A 200 -14.57 5.55 -4.96
C ASN A 200 -14.76 7.04 -5.32
N ILE A 201 -14.69 7.94 -4.35
CA ILE A 201 -14.79 9.39 -4.58
C ILE A 201 -13.41 9.97 -4.89
N ILE A 202 -12.44 9.76 -4.00
CA ILE A 202 -11.03 10.17 -4.17
C ILE A 202 -10.15 9.02 -3.69
N ALA A 203 -9.22 8.60 -4.53
CA ALA A 203 -8.34 7.49 -4.20
C ALA A 203 -7.25 7.88 -3.19
N GLY A 204 -6.89 6.97 -2.32
CA GLY A 204 -5.68 7.06 -1.50
C GLY A 204 -5.78 7.81 -0.17
N ILE A 205 -6.80 8.64 0.05
CA ILE A 205 -7.01 9.38 1.31
C ILE A 205 -7.56 8.45 2.39
N GLY A 206 -7.07 8.59 3.61
CA GLY A 206 -7.58 7.88 4.77
C GLY A 206 -7.78 8.81 5.96
N ASN A 207 -7.65 8.27 7.17
CA ASN A 207 -7.99 9.00 8.39
C ASN A 207 -7.00 10.11 8.72
N ILE A 208 -5.69 9.83 8.62
CA ILE A 208 -4.64 10.81 8.97
C ILE A 208 -4.75 12.03 8.05
N TYR A 209 -4.62 11.81 6.75
CA TYR A 209 -4.57 12.93 5.81
C TYR A 209 -5.90 13.65 5.65
N SER A 210 -7.04 13.00 5.85
CA SER A 210 -8.33 13.71 5.86
C SER A 210 -8.45 14.68 7.05
N ASP A 211 -7.92 14.33 8.21
CA ASP A 211 -7.90 15.23 9.36
C ASP A 211 -6.97 16.43 9.14
N GLU A 212 -5.75 16.18 8.66
CA GLU A 212 -4.77 17.23 8.38
C GLU A 212 -5.28 18.27 7.36
N MET A 213 -5.84 17.80 6.23
CA MET A 213 -6.34 18.73 5.21
C MET A 213 -7.60 19.48 5.65
N LEU A 214 -8.47 18.87 6.44
CA LEU A 214 -9.64 19.53 7.02
C LEU A 214 -9.23 20.57 8.06
N TRP A 215 -8.27 20.24 8.90
CA TRP A 215 -7.68 21.17 9.86
C TRP A 215 -7.07 22.38 9.16
N GLN A 216 -6.19 22.17 8.20
CA GLN A 216 -5.51 23.25 7.46
C GLN A 216 -6.50 24.15 6.71
N SER A 217 -7.60 23.61 6.19
CA SER A 217 -8.64 24.39 5.49
C SER A 217 -9.70 25.02 6.42
N GLY A 218 -9.64 24.74 7.72
CA GLY A 218 -10.60 25.22 8.71
C GLY A 218 -12.04 24.75 8.42
N ILE A 219 -12.19 23.45 8.05
CA ILE A 219 -13.48 22.83 7.79
C ILE A 219 -13.78 21.77 8.85
N ASN A 220 -14.94 21.89 9.50
CA ASN A 220 -15.38 20.88 10.46
C ASN A 220 -15.62 19.54 9.74
N PRO A 221 -15.02 18.41 10.22
CA PRO A 221 -15.14 17.10 9.59
C PRO A 221 -16.58 16.57 9.46
N ASN A 222 -17.51 17.07 10.27
CA ASN A 222 -18.93 16.75 10.19
C ASN A 222 -19.74 17.65 9.23
N SER A 223 -19.10 18.64 8.59
CA SER A 223 -19.77 19.51 7.61
C SER A 223 -20.36 18.69 6.47
N ILE A 224 -21.58 19.04 6.06
CA ILE A 224 -22.26 18.44 4.90
C ILE A 224 -21.65 19.00 3.62
N CYS A 225 -21.24 18.15 2.69
CA CYS A 225 -20.52 18.54 1.47
C CYS A 225 -21.21 19.68 0.71
N ALA A 226 -22.51 19.57 0.45
CA ALA A 226 -23.29 20.59 -0.27
C ALA A 226 -23.42 21.93 0.46
N LYS A 227 -23.10 22.00 1.76
CA LYS A 227 -23.19 23.23 2.56
C LYS A 227 -21.84 23.94 2.71
N ILE A 228 -20.75 23.39 2.16
CA ILE A 228 -19.43 24.00 2.24
C ILE A 228 -19.28 25.02 1.10
N PRO A 229 -18.98 26.29 1.41
CA PRO A 229 -18.79 27.30 0.36
C PRO A 229 -17.61 26.96 -0.57
N ASP A 230 -17.73 27.34 -1.84
CA ASP A 230 -16.70 27.07 -2.87
C ASP A 230 -15.31 27.57 -2.48
N ARG A 231 -15.23 28.74 -1.81
CA ARG A 231 -13.95 29.28 -1.29
C ARG A 231 -13.28 28.31 -0.32
N LYS A 232 -14.05 27.69 0.57
CA LYS A 232 -13.53 26.69 1.53
C LYS A 232 -13.17 25.37 0.83
N LEU A 233 -13.94 24.94 -0.15
CA LEU A 233 -13.61 23.76 -0.96
C LEU A 233 -12.32 23.95 -1.74
N LYS A 234 -12.05 25.18 -2.25
CA LYS A 234 -10.77 25.48 -2.93
C LYS A 234 -9.59 25.37 -1.98
N LEU A 235 -9.70 25.95 -0.78
CA LEU A 235 -8.67 25.79 0.26
C LEU A 235 -8.43 24.32 0.63
N LEU A 236 -9.49 23.52 0.73
CA LEU A 236 -9.39 22.08 1.03
C LEU A 236 -8.66 21.32 -0.10
N TRP A 237 -8.96 21.62 -1.37
CA TRP A 237 -8.29 21.03 -2.51
C TRP A 237 -6.80 21.39 -2.56
N GLU A 238 -6.46 22.65 -2.27
CA GLU A 238 -5.05 23.10 -2.18
C GLU A 238 -4.32 22.43 -1.02
N ALA A 239 -4.93 22.42 0.18
CA ALA A 239 -4.39 21.75 1.37
C ALA A 239 -4.16 20.25 1.13
N MET A 240 -5.11 19.55 0.49
CA MET A 240 -4.99 18.16 0.13
C MET A 240 -3.73 17.90 -0.71
N ARG A 241 -3.52 18.65 -1.78
CA ARG A 241 -2.36 18.48 -2.66
C ARG A 241 -1.04 18.80 -1.93
N GLN A 242 -1.04 19.88 -1.15
CA GLN A 242 0.13 20.32 -0.39
C GLN A 242 0.54 19.28 0.67
N ILE A 243 -0.42 18.82 1.48
CA ILE A 243 -0.17 17.87 2.57
C ILE A 243 0.29 16.52 2.04
N LEU A 244 -0.40 15.97 1.03
CA LEU A 244 -0.03 14.68 0.45
C LEU A 244 1.37 14.73 -0.19
N SER A 245 1.69 15.81 -0.94
CA SER A 245 3.00 15.98 -1.55
C SER A 245 4.10 16.13 -0.50
N LYS A 246 3.88 16.97 0.52
CA LYS A 246 4.81 17.15 1.66
C LYS A 246 5.06 15.82 2.38
N SER A 247 4.02 15.05 2.64
CA SER A 247 4.15 13.77 3.32
C SER A 247 4.95 12.75 2.50
N ILE A 248 4.77 12.70 1.18
CA ILE A 248 5.58 11.84 0.31
C ILE A 248 7.07 12.20 0.40
N ILE A 249 7.40 13.50 0.36
CA ILE A 249 8.78 14.00 0.48
C ILE A 249 9.39 13.59 1.84
N LEU A 250 8.59 13.65 2.91
CA LEU A 250 8.99 13.30 4.27
C LEU A 250 8.97 11.78 4.55
N GLY A 251 8.61 10.96 3.58
CA GLY A 251 8.61 9.50 3.69
C GLY A 251 7.39 8.91 4.40
N GLY A 252 6.30 9.67 4.52
CA GLY A 252 5.06 9.25 5.16
C GLY A 252 5.02 9.47 6.67
N ASP A 253 3.87 9.14 7.29
CA ASP A 253 3.64 9.17 8.73
C ASP A 253 4.04 7.84 9.37
N SER A 254 4.83 7.91 10.44
CA SER A 254 5.28 6.75 11.24
C SER A 254 4.99 6.93 12.73
N THR A 255 3.91 7.62 13.07
CA THR A 255 3.40 7.71 14.45
C THR A 255 3.15 6.31 15.02
N SER A 256 2.72 5.35 14.18
CA SER A 256 2.52 3.96 14.59
C SER A 256 3.47 3.00 13.84
N ASP A 257 2.92 1.98 13.21
CA ASP A 257 3.62 0.79 12.73
C ASP A 257 4.36 0.95 11.41
N TYR A 258 4.05 1.98 10.61
CA TYR A 258 4.61 2.10 9.27
C TYR A 258 6.14 2.29 9.29
N ARG A 259 6.80 1.53 8.42
CA ARG A 259 8.23 1.65 8.08
C ARG A 259 8.39 1.59 6.56
N ASN A 260 9.40 2.29 6.04
CA ASN A 260 9.76 2.19 4.63
C ASN A 260 10.46 0.84 4.33
N ILE A 261 10.81 0.60 3.07
CA ILE A 261 11.42 -0.68 2.65
C ILE A 261 12.78 -0.99 3.29
N LYS A 262 13.45 0.01 3.88
CA LYS A 262 14.70 -0.15 4.62
C LYS A 262 14.49 -0.39 6.11
N GLY A 263 13.25 -0.39 6.57
CA GLY A 263 12.87 -0.52 7.99
C GLY A 263 12.87 0.79 8.77
N GLU A 264 13.02 1.93 8.11
CA GLU A 264 13.13 3.25 8.72
C GLU A 264 11.77 3.95 8.85
N LYS A 265 11.66 4.85 9.84
CA LYS A 265 10.50 5.72 10.03
C LYS A 265 10.44 6.83 8.98
N GLY A 266 9.24 7.21 8.57
CA GLY A 266 8.99 8.51 7.94
C GLY A 266 9.07 9.65 8.96
N ASN A 267 8.94 10.89 8.49
CA ASN A 267 9.10 12.09 9.30
C ASN A 267 7.89 13.02 9.29
N PHE A 268 6.80 12.68 8.60
CA PHE A 268 5.65 13.57 8.48
C PHE A 268 5.05 13.93 9.83
N GLN A 269 4.99 12.99 10.80
CA GLN A 269 4.48 13.20 12.16
C GLN A 269 5.20 14.31 12.97
N LYS A 270 6.31 14.83 12.48
CA LYS A 270 7.01 15.98 13.11
C LYS A 270 6.51 17.33 12.59
N HIS A 271 5.54 17.32 11.67
CA HIS A 271 5.10 18.49 10.90
C HIS A 271 3.59 18.69 10.89
N HIS A 272 2.89 17.98 11.76
CA HIS A 272 1.45 18.11 11.99
C HIS A 272 1.12 18.14 13.48
#